data_0208a39973c691f8a92b82b5bd7260c3
#
_entry.id   0208a39973c691f8a92b82b5bd7260c3
#
_cell.length_a   1.000
_cell.length_b   1.000
_cell.length_c   1.000
_cell.angle_alpha   90.00
_cell.angle_beta   90.00
_cell.angle_gamma   90.00
#
_symmetry.space_group_name_H-M   'P 1'
#
loop_
_entity.id
_entity.type
_entity.pdbx_description
1 polymer ?
#
loop_
_entity_poly.entity_id
_entity_poly.type
_entity_poly.pdbx_seq_one_letter_code
_entity_poly.pdbx_strand_id
1 'polypeptide(L)'
;MIAIDWGTSNFRAFRLDEAGEIIERRLFPSGVLRVEEGRFAETLLAQVGDWLTADENRILLCGMVGSREGWAEAKYLRCPIGIADLADSVIKLPFARAEVLLVPGVIGEDPYGVPEVMRGEETEAMGMLDSCGGAGLVCLPGTHSKWIHLRDHKIVSFITCMTGEVFAVLRKCTILARIMTSGVEVDIEPFLRGVARSADNGGLLHHLFSVRTLALMDQLKEEASASYLSGLLIGHEVRAAMPSGRHVHLVGAAHLCSLYGQAIETCGGSFTLEDQDAAARGLVAIARRLSWT
;
A
#
# COMPACT_ATOMS: atom_id res chain seq x y z
N MET A 1 0.60 12.10 20.91
CA MET A 1 1.42 12.16 19.69
C MET A 1 0.50 12.09 18.45
N ILE A 2 0.87 12.73 17.36
CA ILE A 2 0.15 12.65 16.09
C ILE A 2 0.97 11.83 15.09
N ALA A 3 0.40 10.76 14.56
CA ALA A 3 0.97 9.92 13.53
C ALA A 3 0.27 10.19 12.18
N ILE A 4 1.02 10.34 11.10
CA ILE A 4 0.45 10.71 9.81
C ILE A 4 1.06 9.86 8.70
N ASP A 5 0.19 9.20 7.94
CA ASP A 5 0.52 8.63 6.65
C ASP A 5 0.02 9.56 5.54
N TRP A 6 0.97 10.22 4.87
CA TRP A 6 0.69 11.19 3.83
C TRP A 6 1.07 10.63 2.46
N GLY A 7 0.11 9.94 1.87
CA GLY A 7 0.27 9.28 0.59
C GLY A 7 0.09 10.22 -0.62
N THR A 8 0.13 9.63 -1.80
CA THR A 8 -0.05 10.34 -3.09
C THR A 8 -1.40 11.03 -3.20
N SER A 9 -2.48 10.34 -2.81
CA SER A 9 -3.87 10.81 -2.97
C SER A 9 -4.56 11.18 -1.67
N ASN A 10 -4.16 10.59 -0.55
CA ASN A 10 -4.82 10.72 0.74
C ASN A 10 -3.83 11.17 1.83
N PHE A 11 -4.41 11.85 2.82
CA PHE A 11 -3.77 12.22 4.08
C PHE A 11 -4.53 11.50 5.19
N ARG A 12 -3.88 10.58 5.89
CA ARG A 12 -4.43 9.83 7.04
C ARG A 12 -3.72 10.30 8.31
N ALA A 13 -4.46 10.82 9.28
CA ALA A 13 -3.92 11.26 10.57
C ALA A 13 -4.55 10.48 11.71
N PHE A 14 -3.73 10.16 12.69
CA PHE A 14 -4.09 9.43 13.90
C PHE A 14 -3.60 10.23 15.11
N ARG A 15 -4.51 10.61 15.98
CA ARG A 15 -4.20 11.15 17.28
C ARG A 15 -4.06 10.00 18.26
N LEU A 16 -2.94 9.91 18.95
CA LEU A 16 -2.55 8.78 19.78
C LEU A 16 -2.37 9.23 21.24
N ASP A 17 -2.82 8.40 22.17
CA ASP A 17 -2.53 8.58 23.60
C ASP A 17 -1.07 8.16 23.95
N GLU A 18 -0.73 8.19 25.24
CA GLU A 18 0.59 7.80 25.75
C GLU A 18 0.87 6.29 25.58
N ALA A 19 -0.16 5.46 25.55
CA ALA A 19 -0.04 4.02 25.31
C ALA A 19 0.16 3.72 23.81
N GLY A 20 -0.13 4.68 22.92
CA GLY A 20 -0.10 4.51 21.47
C GLY A 20 -1.43 4.06 20.88
N GLU A 21 -2.51 4.12 21.69
CA GLU A 21 -3.85 3.80 21.22
C GLU A 21 -4.46 4.98 20.46
N ILE A 22 -5.24 4.68 19.42
CA ILE A 22 -5.83 5.70 18.57
C ILE A 22 -7.05 6.34 19.26
N ILE A 23 -6.94 7.63 19.59
CA ILE A 23 -8.03 8.44 20.17
C ILE A 23 -8.96 8.99 19.07
N GLU A 24 -8.38 9.46 17.97
CA GLU A 24 -9.11 10.09 16.87
C GLU A 24 -8.43 9.78 15.52
N ARG A 25 -9.26 9.66 14.46
CA ARG A 25 -8.79 9.47 13.08
C ARG A 25 -9.31 10.57 12.19
N ARG A 26 -8.50 11.00 11.24
CA ARG A 26 -8.91 11.90 10.16
C ARG A 26 -8.40 11.38 8.81
N LEU A 27 -9.26 11.46 7.81
CA LEU A 27 -8.96 11.10 6.44
C LEU A 27 -9.35 12.25 5.52
N PHE A 28 -8.40 12.75 4.75
CA PHE A 28 -8.64 13.81 3.78
C PHE A 28 -8.14 13.42 2.39
N PRO A 29 -8.83 13.81 1.33
CA PRO A 29 -8.37 13.60 -0.05
C PRO A 29 -7.32 14.66 -0.45
N SER A 30 -6.38 14.97 0.46
CA SER A 30 -5.32 15.97 0.34
C SER A 30 -3.93 15.33 0.33
N GLY A 31 -3.77 14.29 -0.51
CA GLY A 31 -2.46 13.68 -0.73
C GLY A 31 -1.47 14.64 -1.40
N VAL A 32 -0.21 14.24 -1.47
CA VAL A 32 0.93 15.06 -1.93
C VAL A 32 0.68 15.75 -3.27
N LEU A 33 0.05 15.06 -4.23
CA LEU A 33 -0.25 15.63 -5.56
C LEU A 33 -1.27 16.79 -5.55
N ARG A 34 -1.96 17.01 -4.43
CA ARG A 34 -2.95 18.11 -4.28
C ARG A 34 -2.44 19.25 -3.44
N VAL A 35 -1.22 19.16 -2.92
CA VAL A 35 -0.58 20.23 -2.15
C VAL A 35 0.18 21.12 -3.11
N GLU A 36 -0.08 22.41 -3.06
CA GLU A 36 0.71 23.39 -3.82
C GLU A 36 2.15 23.41 -3.31
N GLU A 37 3.11 23.56 -4.21
CA GLU A 37 4.53 23.59 -3.88
C GLU A 37 4.83 24.57 -2.75
N GLY A 38 5.57 24.10 -1.74
CA GLY A 38 5.93 24.89 -0.55
C GLY A 38 4.85 25.03 0.52
N ARG A 39 3.60 24.54 0.30
CA ARG A 39 2.49 24.72 1.25
C ARG A 39 2.20 23.51 2.14
N PHE A 40 3.13 22.58 2.27
CA PHE A 40 2.96 21.40 3.12
C PHE A 40 2.73 21.73 4.60
N ALA A 41 3.48 22.69 5.14
CA ALA A 41 3.33 23.14 6.53
C ALA A 41 1.94 23.75 6.79
N GLU A 42 1.43 24.56 5.86
CA GLU A 42 0.09 25.15 5.96
C GLU A 42 -1.00 24.07 5.85
N THR A 43 -0.83 23.12 4.94
CA THR A 43 -1.75 21.98 4.77
C THR A 43 -1.78 21.13 6.03
N LEU A 44 -0.62 20.79 6.60
CA LEU A 44 -0.53 20.07 7.87
C LEU A 44 -1.30 20.81 8.98
N LEU A 45 -1.06 22.12 9.10
CA LEU A 45 -1.71 22.95 10.10
C LEU A 45 -3.23 23.01 9.92
N ALA A 46 -3.71 23.09 8.69
CA ALA A 46 -5.13 23.11 8.38
C ALA A 46 -5.82 21.78 8.74
N GLN A 47 -5.12 20.64 8.62
CA GLN A 47 -5.71 19.32 8.85
C GLN A 47 -5.67 18.88 10.32
N VAL A 48 -4.61 19.21 11.05
CA VAL A 48 -4.39 18.71 12.44
C VAL A 48 -3.97 19.80 13.42
N GLY A 49 -4.00 21.06 13.03
CA GLY A 49 -3.54 22.18 13.87
C GLY A 49 -4.34 22.39 15.15
N ASP A 50 -5.59 21.97 15.19
CA ASP A 50 -6.47 21.99 16.37
C ASP A 50 -6.14 20.87 17.37
N TRP A 51 -5.40 19.82 16.97
CA TRP A 51 -4.87 18.81 17.89
C TRP A 51 -3.60 19.28 18.61
N LEU A 52 -2.90 20.30 18.07
CA LEU A 52 -1.64 20.76 18.62
C LEU A 52 -1.85 21.60 19.89
N THR A 53 -1.25 21.16 20.98
CA THR A 53 -1.20 21.84 22.28
C THR A 53 0.24 21.92 22.78
N ALA A 54 0.49 22.55 23.93
CA ALA A 54 1.82 22.57 24.54
C ALA A 54 2.33 21.16 24.85
N ASP A 55 1.42 20.25 25.24
CA ASP A 55 1.76 18.87 25.61
C ASP A 55 1.69 17.91 24.42
N GLU A 56 0.97 18.26 23.35
CA GLU A 56 0.79 17.44 22.15
C GLU A 56 1.39 18.16 20.94
N ASN A 57 2.71 18.14 20.86
CA ASN A 57 3.52 18.88 19.86
C ASN A 57 4.52 17.98 19.11
N ARG A 58 4.27 16.65 19.06
CA ARG A 58 5.11 15.66 18.39
C ARG A 58 4.36 15.02 17.24
N ILE A 59 4.89 15.15 16.01
CA ILE A 59 4.30 14.61 14.80
C ILE A 59 5.31 13.70 14.11
N LEU A 60 4.90 12.47 13.79
CA LEU A 60 5.69 11.55 12.98
C LEU A 60 4.96 11.28 11.66
N LEU A 61 5.64 11.57 10.56
CA LEU A 61 5.13 11.42 9.20
C LEU A 61 5.75 10.18 8.52
N CYS A 62 4.97 9.52 7.67
CA CYS A 62 5.49 8.58 6.67
C CYS A 62 4.79 8.82 5.31
N GLY A 63 5.24 8.13 4.27
CA GLY A 63 4.61 8.15 2.96
C GLY A 63 5.23 9.14 1.98
N MET A 64 4.48 9.41 0.90
CA MET A 64 4.96 10.19 -0.25
C MET A 64 5.34 11.64 0.07
N VAL A 65 4.96 12.16 1.22
CA VAL A 65 5.43 13.46 1.73
C VAL A 65 6.97 13.53 1.84
N GLY A 66 7.65 12.38 1.90
CA GLY A 66 9.10 12.23 1.89
C GLY A 66 9.73 12.00 0.51
N SER A 67 8.98 12.14 -0.57
CA SER A 67 9.49 12.04 -1.95
C SER A 67 10.07 13.37 -2.44
N ARG A 68 10.66 13.36 -3.65
CA ARG A 68 11.13 14.58 -4.33
C ARG A 68 10.03 15.62 -4.55
N GLU A 69 8.81 15.16 -4.74
CA GLU A 69 7.61 15.98 -4.96
C GLU A 69 6.89 16.30 -3.64
N GLY A 70 7.42 15.81 -2.50
CA GLY A 70 6.87 16.02 -1.17
C GLY A 70 7.44 17.23 -0.45
N TRP A 71 7.26 17.25 0.87
CA TRP A 71 7.75 18.36 1.72
C TRP A 71 9.27 18.40 1.81
N ALA A 72 9.92 17.23 1.92
CA ALA A 72 11.37 17.09 1.88
C ALA A 72 11.76 15.70 1.42
N GLU A 73 12.77 15.59 0.57
CA GLU A 73 13.26 14.29 0.12
C GLU A 73 14.02 13.57 1.23
N ALA A 74 13.44 12.50 1.77
CA ALA A 74 14.12 11.56 2.65
C ALA A 74 14.81 10.48 1.82
N LYS A 75 16.09 10.19 2.09
CA LYS A 75 16.84 9.14 1.41
C LYS A 75 16.27 7.76 1.72
N TYR A 76 16.34 6.85 0.76
CA TYR A 76 15.97 5.45 0.98
C TYR A 76 17.00 4.70 1.80
N LEU A 77 16.53 3.86 2.72
CA LEU A 77 17.36 2.90 3.46
C LEU A 77 17.38 1.56 2.73
N ARG A 78 18.53 0.91 2.68
CA ARG A 78 18.68 -0.37 1.98
C ARG A 78 18.30 -1.54 2.88
N CYS A 79 17.49 -2.48 2.34
CA CYS A 79 17.20 -3.75 2.99
C CYS A 79 18.50 -4.57 3.26
N PRO A 80 18.51 -5.38 4.35
CA PRO A 80 17.45 -5.61 5.32
C PRO A 80 17.37 -4.51 6.39
N ILE A 81 16.15 -4.03 6.71
CA ILE A 81 15.92 -2.98 7.70
C ILE A 81 14.82 -3.36 8.71
N GLY A 82 14.92 -2.84 9.93
CA GLY A 82 13.91 -2.95 10.97
C GLY A 82 13.54 -1.60 11.59
N ILE A 83 12.75 -1.63 12.65
CA ILE A 83 12.23 -0.43 13.33
C ILE A 83 13.38 0.47 13.82
N ALA A 84 14.47 -0.10 14.34
CA ALA A 84 15.62 0.68 14.83
C ALA A 84 16.28 1.47 13.70
N ASP A 85 16.51 0.82 12.56
CA ASP A 85 17.15 1.46 11.40
C ASP A 85 16.31 2.64 10.88
N LEU A 86 14.95 2.50 10.87
CA LEU A 86 14.03 3.57 10.51
C LEU A 86 14.07 4.72 11.53
N ALA A 87 14.02 4.40 12.82
CA ALA A 87 14.04 5.41 13.89
C ALA A 87 15.33 6.24 13.90
N ASP A 88 16.48 5.59 13.71
CA ASP A 88 17.79 6.25 13.67
C ASP A 88 17.97 7.14 12.41
N SER A 89 17.10 7.01 11.42
CA SER A 89 17.21 7.67 10.12
C SER A 89 16.10 8.67 9.83
N VAL A 90 15.21 8.95 10.78
CA VAL A 90 14.20 10.00 10.60
C VAL A 90 14.84 11.36 10.34
N ILE A 91 14.19 12.19 9.55
CA ILE A 91 14.62 13.56 9.31
C ILE A 91 13.67 14.56 9.95
N LYS A 92 14.22 15.65 10.50
CA LYS A 92 13.44 16.74 11.09
C LYS A 92 13.00 17.72 10.01
N LEU A 93 11.71 18.05 9.98
CA LEU A 93 11.14 19.02 9.06
C LEU A 93 10.95 20.37 9.73
N PRO A 94 11.07 21.48 8.97
CA PRO A 94 10.86 22.83 9.51
C PRO A 94 9.37 23.07 9.76
N PHE A 95 8.98 23.12 11.04
CA PHE A 95 7.63 23.45 11.47
C PHE A 95 7.65 24.15 12.83
N ALA A 96 7.03 25.33 12.93
CA ALA A 96 7.19 26.20 14.08
C ALA A 96 6.37 25.76 15.32
N ARG A 97 5.27 24.98 15.12
CA ARG A 97 4.29 24.67 16.17
C ARG A 97 4.46 23.31 16.80
N ALA A 98 5.28 22.46 16.22
CA ALA A 98 5.50 21.09 16.71
C ALA A 98 6.87 20.57 16.24
N GLU A 99 7.39 19.57 16.90
CA GLU A 99 8.47 18.77 16.34
C GLU A 99 7.90 17.79 15.32
N VAL A 100 8.31 17.96 14.06
CA VAL A 100 7.85 17.12 12.94
C VAL A 100 9.02 16.28 12.44
N LEU A 101 8.88 14.98 12.54
CA LEU A 101 9.84 14.00 12.05
C LEU A 101 9.23 13.20 10.90
N LEU A 102 10.06 12.79 9.96
CA LEU A 102 9.67 12.06 8.75
C LEU A 102 10.46 10.76 8.63
N VAL A 103 9.74 9.66 8.49
CA VAL A 103 10.29 8.31 8.28
C VAL A 103 10.78 8.20 6.82
N PRO A 104 12.00 7.69 6.58
CA PRO A 104 12.51 7.46 5.22
C PRO A 104 11.85 6.27 4.56
N GLY A 105 11.84 6.25 3.21
CA GLY A 105 11.45 5.07 2.45
C GLY A 105 12.53 3.99 2.44
N VAL A 106 12.24 2.87 1.76
CA VAL A 106 13.13 1.70 1.70
C VAL A 106 13.42 1.32 0.26
N ILE A 107 14.68 0.96 -0.01
CA ILE A 107 15.14 0.37 -1.26
C ILE A 107 15.58 -1.07 -1.03
N GLY A 108 15.14 -1.96 -1.90
CA GLY A 108 15.57 -3.35 -2.00
C GLY A 108 16.05 -3.65 -3.42
N GLU A 109 16.28 -4.93 -3.66
CA GLU A 109 16.54 -5.46 -4.99
C GLU A 109 15.69 -6.72 -5.17
N ASP A 110 15.18 -6.93 -6.36
CA ASP A 110 14.53 -8.17 -6.74
C ASP A 110 15.56 -9.32 -6.84
N PRO A 111 15.15 -10.58 -7.07
CA PRO A 111 16.08 -11.71 -7.21
C PRO A 111 17.08 -11.59 -8.35
N TYR A 112 16.88 -10.64 -9.27
CA TYR A 112 17.75 -10.39 -10.43
C TYR A 112 18.62 -9.13 -10.30
N GLY A 113 18.56 -8.45 -9.13
CA GLY A 113 19.35 -7.25 -8.85
C GLY A 113 18.73 -5.95 -9.40
N VAL A 114 17.45 -5.97 -9.78
CA VAL A 114 16.74 -4.76 -10.19
C VAL A 114 16.26 -4.02 -8.93
N PRO A 115 16.51 -2.68 -8.83
CA PRO A 115 16.08 -1.91 -7.67
C PRO A 115 14.56 -1.88 -7.50
N GLU A 116 14.11 -2.06 -6.27
CA GLU A 116 12.74 -1.91 -5.80
C GLU A 116 12.67 -0.81 -4.75
N VAL A 117 11.64 0.03 -4.79
CA VAL A 117 11.45 1.10 -3.81
C VAL A 117 10.05 1.12 -3.25
N MET A 118 9.93 1.50 -1.98
CA MET A 118 8.64 1.80 -1.35
C MET A 118 8.77 2.98 -0.41
N ARG A 119 7.66 3.69 -0.19
CA ARG A 119 7.62 4.85 0.71
C ARG A 119 6.23 4.99 1.33
N GLY A 120 6.15 4.63 2.61
CA GLY A 120 4.94 4.52 3.41
C GLY A 120 4.62 3.06 3.76
N GLU A 121 4.74 2.16 2.78
CA GLU A 121 4.45 0.74 2.98
C GLU A 121 5.45 0.05 3.92
N GLU A 122 6.69 0.54 4.04
CA GLU A 122 7.65 0.09 5.06
C GLU A 122 7.10 0.30 6.46
N THR A 123 6.42 1.42 6.68
CA THR A 123 5.83 1.73 7.98
C THR A 123 4.63 0.82 8.28
N GLU A 124 3.78 0.57 7.28
CA GLU A 124 2.70 -0.42 7.41
C GLU A 124 3.25 -1.82 7.73
N ALA A 125 4.33 -2.24 7.03
CA ALA A 125 4.98 -3.53 7.27
C ALA A 125 5.57 -3.62 8.70
N MET A 126 6.16 -2.55 9.23
CA MET A 126 6.63 -2.51 10.62
C MET A 126 5.48 -2.65 11.63
N GLY A 127 4.31 -2.10 11.31
CA GLY A 127 3.10 -2.26 12.13
C GLY A 127 2.52 -3.68 12.13
N MET A 128 3.02 -4.56 11.27
CA MET A 128 2.59 -5.96 11.15
C MET A 128 3.49 -6.95 11.90
N LEU A 129 4.63 -6.50 12.42
CA LEU A 129 5.64 -7.40 13.00
C LEU A 129 5.07 -8.28 14.13
N ASP A 130 4.23 -7.72 14.98
CA ASP A 130 3.63 -8.47 16.10
C ASP A 130 2.62 -9.51 15.57
N SER A 131 1.74 -9.15 14.63
CA SER A 131 0.76 -10.06 14.02
C SER A 131 1.43 -11.20 13.26
N CYS A 132 2.58 -10.92 12.60
CA CYS A 132 3.34 -11.92 11.84
C CYS A 132 4.35 -12.69 12.71
N GLY A 133 4.44 -12.44 14.03
CA GLY A 133 5.49 -13.04 14.87
C GLY A 133 6.92 -12.74 14.41
N GLY A 134 7.14 -11.60 13.78
CA GLY A 134 8.43 -11.14 13.27
C GLY A 134 8.87 -11.75 11.92
N ALA A 135 8.05 -12.63 11.31
CA ALA A 135 8.36 -13.26 10.03
C ALA A 135 7.07 -13.58 9.26
N GLY A 136 7.07 -13.38 7.95
CA GLY A 136 5.89 -13.66 7.12
C GLY A 136 5.97 -13.01 5.74
N LEU A 137 4.93 -13.26 4.95
CA LEU A 137 4.68 -12.58 3.69
C LEU A 137 3.51 -11.62 3.86
N VAL A 138 3.76 -10.34 3.70
CA VAL A 138 2.76 -9.29 3.78
C VAL A 138 2.44 -8.80 2.36
N CYS A 139 1.17 -8.70 2.02
CA CYS A 139 0.72 -8.07 0.79
C CYS A 139 -0.10 -6.81 1.12
N LEU A 140 0.25 -5.72 0.47
CA LEU A 140 -0.40 -4.42 0.54
C LEU A 140 -1.02 -4.10 -0.83
N PRO A 141 -2.27 -4.54 -1.09
CA PRO A 141 -2.96 -4.26 -2.34
C PRO A 141 -3.18 -2.76 -2.54
N GLY A 142 -2.89 -2.27 -3.75
CA GLY A 142 -3.03 -0.84 -4.07
C GLY A 142 -2.85 -0.54 -5.54
N THR A 143 -2.62 0.74 -5.85
CA THR A 143 -2.24 1.16 -7.22
C THR A 143 -0.96 0.45 -7.65
N HIS A 144 0.01 0.40 -6.74
CA HIS A 144 1.27 -0.35 -6.84
C HIS A 144 1.33 -1.30 -5.64
N SER A 145 0.84 -2.51 -5.79
CA SER A 145 0.81 -3.50 -4.71
C SER A 145 2.22 -3.86 -4.26
N LYS A 146 2.42 -4.07 -2.98
CA LYS A 146 3.70 -4.52 -2.41
C LYS A 146 3.57 -5.91 -1.82
N TRP A 147 4.54 -6.76 -2.13
CA TRP A 147 4.71 -8.07 -1.51
C TRP A 147 6.02 -8.06 -0.72
N ILE A 148 5.91 -8.04 0.60
CA ILE A 148 7.02 -7.77 1.52
C ILE A 148 7.34 -9.02 2.31
N HIS A 149 8.60 -9.45 2.26
CA HIS A 149 9.11 -10.54 3.07
C HIS A 149 9.66 -10.02 4.38
N LEU A 150 9.04 -10.43 5.48
CA LEU A 150 9.51 -10.19 6.84
C LEU A 150 10.27 -11.40 7.34
N ARG A 151 11.40 -11.18 7.99
CA ARG A 151 12.21 -12.20 8.69
C ARG A 151 13.05 -11.55 9.77
N ASP A 152 13.09 -12.18 10.96
CA ASP A 152 13.85 -11.70 12.11
C ASP A 152 13.54 -10.23 12.46
N HIS A 153 12.23 -9.88 12.44
CA HIS A 153 11.70 -8.52 12.67
C HIS A 153 12.24 -7.45 11.70
N LYS A 154 12.63 -7.84 10.49
CA LYS A 154 13.13 -6.95 9.44
C LYS A 154 12.42 -7.19 8.11
N ILE A 155 12.29 -6.12 7.31
CA ILE A 155 12.02 -6.22 5.88
C ILE A 155 13.31 -6.69 5.22
N VAL A 156 13.29 -7.90 4.64
CA VAL A 156 14.47 -8.46 3.98
C VAL A 156 14.46 -8.24 2.46
N SER A 157 13.27 -8.26 1.86
CA SER A 157 13.07 -7.99 0.43
C SER A 157 11.61 -7.67 0.17
N PHE A 158 11.33 -7.11 -0.98
CA PHE A 158 9.97 -6.87 -1.45
C PHE A 158 9.95 -6.77 -2.98
N ILE A 159 8.77 -6.91 -3.57
CA ILE A 159 8.52 -6.64 -4.98
C ILE A 159 7.28 -5.74 -5.12
N THR A 160 7.26 -4.95 -6.19
CA THR A 160 6.17 -4.04 -6.52
C THR A 160 5.47 -4.50 -7.78
N CYS A 161 4.14 -4.56 -7.75
CA CYS A 161 3.31 -4.87 -8.91
C CYS A 161 2.41 -3.68 -9.25
N MET A 162 2.41 -3.25 -10.50
CA MET A 162 1.61 -2.11 -10.98
C MET A 162 0.15 -2.48 -11.28
N THR A 163 -0.40 -3.46 -10.61
CA THR A 163 -1.68 -4.11 -10.93
C THR A 163 -2.84 -3.14 -10.92
N GLY A 164 -2.94 -2.28 -9.90
CA GLY A 164 -4.01 -1.29 -9.82
C GLY A 164 -3.90 -0.19 -10.89
N GLU A 165 -2.70 0.28 -11.19
CA GLU A 165 -2.47 1.26 -12.26
C GLU A 165 -2.76 0.67 -13.64
N VAL A 166 -2.26 -0.53 -13.93
CA VAL A 166 -2.53 -1.25 -15.19
C VAL A 166 -4.03 -1.47 -15.37
N PHE A 167 -4.74 -1.90 -14.32
CA PHE A 167 -6.19 -2.03 -14.36
C PHE A 167 -6.88 -0.71 -14.72
N ALA A 168 -6.50 0.39 -14.09
CA ALA A 168 -7.09 1.70 -14.35
C ALA A 168 -6.82 2.18 -15.79
N VAL A 169 -5.61 1.99 -16.31
CA VAL A 169 -5.23 2.35 -17.70
C VAL A 169 -5.98 1.48 -18.71
N LEU A 170 -6.03 0.17 -18.51
CA LEU A 170 -6.72 -0.75 -19.41
C LEU A 170 -8.22 -0.43 -19.52
N ARG A 171 -8.85 -0.05 -18.40
CA ARG A 171 -10.28 0.34 -18.37
C ARG A 171 -10.57 1.67 -19.06
N LYS A 172 -9.61 2.58 -19.18
CA LYS A 172 -9.84 3.95 -19.65
C LYS A 172 -9.23 4.24 -21.02
N CYS A 173 -8.04 3.69 -21.28
CA CYS A 173 -7.18 4.16 -22.37
C CYS A 173 -6.94 3.13 -23.47
N THR A 174 -7.58 1.95 -23.41
CA THR A 174 -7.34 0.87 -24.37
C THR A 174 -8.60 0.44 -25.11
N ILE A 175 -8.47 -0.48 -26.07
CA ILE A 175 -9.61 -1.07 -26.77
C ILE A 175 -10.58 -1.79 -25.82
N LEU A 176 -10.11 -2.21 -24.64
CA LEU A 176 -10.94 -2.87 -23.64
C LEU A 176 -11.94 -1.89 -23.00
N ALA A 177 -11.62 -0.61 -22.96
CA ALA A 177 -12.53 0.43 -22.45
C ALA A 177 -13.90 0.46 -23.17
N ARG A 178 -13.97 -0.01 -24.42
CA ARG A 178 -15.20 0.00 -25.22
C ARG A 178 -16.22 -1.04 -24.80
N ILE A 179 -15.83 -2.02 -24.01
CA ILE A 179 -16.67 -3.13 -23.56
C ILE A 179 -16.83 -3.17 -22.03
N MET A 180 -16.44 -2.10 -21.33
CA MET A 180 -16.53 -2.01 -19.88
C MET A 180 -17.45 -0.87 -19.48
N THR A 181 -18.51 -1.18 -18.77
CA THR A 181 -19.39 -0.19 -18.15
C THR A 181 -18.75 0.38 -16.88
N SER A 182 -19.04 1.65 -16.59
CA SER A 182 -18.55 2.32 -15.38
C SER A 182 -19.45 2.02 -14.18
N GLY A 183 -18.86 1.94 -12.98
CA GLY A 183 -19.61 1.96 -11.71
C GLY A 183 -20.30 0.65 -11.32
N VAL A 184 -19.93 -0.47 -11.92
CA VAL A 184 -20.47 -1.79 -11.55
C VAL A 184 -19.69 -2.35 -10.37
N GLU A 185 -20.40 -2.90 -9.38
CA GLU A 185 -19.79 -3.70 -8.29
C GLU A 185 -19.06 -4.91 -8.87
N VAL A 186 -18.05 -5.39 -8.15
CA VAL A 186 -17.29 -6.56 -8.60
C VAL A 186 -18.16 -7.80 -8.55
N ASP A 187 -18.35 -8.44 -9.70
CA ASP A 187 -18.99 -9.75 -9.80
C ASP A 187 -17.93 -10.83 -9.58
N ILE A 188 -18.15 -11.64 -8.54
CA ILE A 188 -17.15 -12.57 -8.05
C ILE A 188 -16.93 -13.76 -8.97
N GLU A 189 -17.96 -14.22 -9.67
CA GLU A 189 -17.84 -15.36 -10.60
C GLU A 189 -16.93 -15.03 -11.77
N PRO A 190 -17.15 -13.93 -12.56
CA PRO A 190 -16.22 -13.49 -13.59
C PRO A 190 -14.81 -13.16 -13.03
N PHE A 191 -14.72 -12.59 -11.84
CA PHE A 191 -13.42 -12.36 -11.19
C PHE A 191 -12.64 -13.67 -11.01
N LEU A 192 -13.24 -14.69 -10.39
CA LEU A 192 -12.61 -16.00 -10.20
C LEU A 192 -12.28 -16.70 -11.51
N ARG A 193 -13.12 -16.54 -12.54
CA ARG A 193 -12.83 -17.01 -13.89
C ARG A 193 -11.57 -16.34 -14.46
N GLY A 194 -11.37 -15.03 -14.22
CA GLY A 194 -10.15 -14.31 -14.57
C GLY A 194 -8.94 -14.84 -13.81
N VAL A 195 -9.05 -15.05 -12.49
CA VAL A 195 -8.00 -15.66 -11.66
C VAL A 195 -7.62 -17.04 -12.18
N ALA A 196 -8.60 -17.90 -12.51
CA ALA A 196 -8.34 -19.22 -13.07
C ALA A 196 -7.58 -19.14 -14.39
N ARG A 197 -7.98 -18.21 -15.30
CA ARG A 197 -7.34 -18.00 -16.60
C ARG A 197 -5.84 -17.66 -16.48
N SER A 198 -5.43 -16.99 -15.41
CA SER A 198 -4.02 -16.64 -15.18
C SER A 198 -3.09 -17.85 -15.02
N ALA A 199 -3.65 -19.04 -14.76
CA ALA A 199 -2.90 -20.29 -14.65
C ALA A 199 -2.54 -20.92 -16.01
N ASP A 200 -3.25 -20.54 -17.07
CA ASP A 200 -3.04 -21.11 -18.38
C ASP A 200 -1.72 -20.65 -19.02
N ASN A 201 -1.24 -21.40 -19.99
CA ASN A 201 -0.08 -21.00 -20.77
C ASN A 201 -0.42 -19.80 -21.68
N GLY A 202 0.57 -18.93 -21.94
CA GLY A 202 0.41 -17.81 -22.86
C GLY A 202 0.81 -16.45 -22.29
N GLY A 203 0.79 -16.31 -20.96
CA GLY A 203 1.20 -15.11 -20.26
C GLY A 203 0.21 -13.95 -20.34
N LEU A 204 0.46 -12.92 -19.53
CA LEU A 204 -0.46 -11.81 -19.31
C LEU A 204 -0.92 -11.12 -20.59
N LEU A 205 0.00 -10.76 -21.50
CA LEU A 205 -0.34 -9.99 -22.71
C LEU A 205 -1.31 -10.76 -23.63
N HIS A 206 -1.14 -12.08 -23.75
CA HIS A 206 -2.06 -12.92 -24.50
C HIS A 206 -3.43 -13.01 -23.77
N HIS A 207 -3.40 -13.23 -22.47
CA HIS A 207 -4.63 -13.38 -21.68
C HIS A 207 -5.47 -12.11 -21.63
N LEU A 208 -4.87 -10.92 -21.61
CA LEU A 208 -5.59 -9.65 -21.65
C LEU A 208 -6.54 -9.55 -22.86
N PHE A 209 -6.18 -10.11 -24.01
CA PHE A 209 -7.04 -10.06 -25.18
C PHE A 209 -8.31 -10.91 -25.02
N SER A 210 -8.31 -11.90 -24.12
CA SER A 210 -9.50 -12.72 -23.83
C SER A 210 -10.66 -11.91 -23.24
N VAL A 211 -10.37 -10.81 -22.52
CA VAL A 211 -11.41 -9.89 -22.04
C VAL A 211 -12.28 -9.41 -23.21
N ARG A 212 -11.66 -9.04 -24.33
CA ARG A 212 -12.37 -8.58 -25.51
C ARG A 212 -13.03 -9.70 -26.28
N THR A 213 -12.33 -10.82 -26.51
CA THR A 213 -12.86 -11.90 -27.35
C THR A 213 -14.05 -12.61 -26.69
N LEU A 214 -14.04 -12.79 -25.36
CA LEU A 214 -15.15 -13.36 -24.63
C LEU A 214 -16.39 -12.49 -24.71
N ALA A 215 -16.25 -11.16 -24.63
CA ALA A 215 -17.37 -10.24 -24.79
C ALA A 215 -17.90 -10.25 -26.23
N LEU A 216 -17.02 -10.24 -27.26
CA LEU A 216 -17.41 -10.30 -28.65
C LEU A 216 -18.15 -11.60 -29.07
N MET A 217 -17.88 -12.69 -28.35
CA MET A 217 -18.50 -14.00 -28.60
C MET A 217 -19.65 -14.29 -27.62
N ASP A 218 -20.18 -13.27 -26.95
CA ASP A 218 -21.29 -13.38 -25.97
C ASP A 218 -21.02 -14.40 -24.84
N GLN A 219 -19.75 -14.65 -24.53
CA GLN A 219 -19.30 -15.56 -23.44
C GLN A 219 -18.99 -14.83 -22.14
N LEU A 220 -19.00 -13.51 -22.16
CA LEU A 220 -18.81 -12.63 -21.01
C LEU A 220 -19.64 -11.38 -21.23
N LYS A 221 -20.51 -11.04 -20.28
CA LYS A 221 -21.31 -9.82 -20.34
C LYS A 221 -20.40 -8.59 -20.20
N GLU A 222 -20.75 -7.48 -20.83
CA GLU A 222 -19.99 -6.23 -20.75
C GLU A 222 -19.82 -5.74 -19.30
N GLU A 223 -20.88 -5.84 -18.48
CA GLU A 223 -20.86 -5.47 -17.06
C GLU A 223 -19.87 -6.31 -16.23
N ALA A 224 -19.65 -7.56 -16.64
CA ALA A 224 -18.74 -8.50 -15.99
C ALA A 224 -17.27 -8.39 -16.44
N SER A 225 -17.03 -7.68 -17.56
CA SER A 225 -15.70 -7.60 -18.18
C SER A 225 -14.64 -6.96 -17.28
N ALA A 226 -15.03 -5.96 -16.47
CA ALA A 226 -14.13 -5.32 -15.52
C ALA A 226 -13.74 -6.27 -14.37
N SER A 227 -14.67 -7.09 -13.89
CA SER A 227 -14.42 -8.09 -12.85
C SER A 227 -13.50 -9.19 -13.35
N TYR A 228 -13.72 -9.69 -14.56
CA TYR A 228 -12.85 -10.66 -15.22
C TYR A 228 -11.43 -10.12 -15.42
N LEU A 229 -11.29 -8.86 -15.89
CA LEU A 229 -9.99 -8.20 -16.04
C LEU A 229 -9.27 -8.07 -14.69
N SER A 230 -9.98 -7.66 -13.63
CA SER A 230 -9.42 -7.55 -12.28
C SER A 230 -8.90 -8.91 -11.80
N GLY A 231 -9.70 -9.96 -11.95
CA GLY A 231 -9.29 -11.32 -11.58
C GLY A 231 -8.08 -11.82 -12.36
N LEU A 232 -8.03 -11.50 -13.66
CA LEU A 232 -6.90 -11.88 -14.50
C LEU A 232 -5.59 -11.21 -14.05
N LEU A 233 -5.61 -9.91 -13.79
CA LEU A 233 -4.44 -9.15 -13.35
C LEU A 233 -3.97 -9.59 -11.96
N ILE A 234 -4.89 -9.67 -10.99
CA ILE A 234 -4.58 -10.10 -9.63
C ILE A 234 -4.11 -11.56 -9.61
N GLY A 235 -4.72 -12.42 -10.42
CA GLY A 235 -4.30 -13.81 -10.54
C GLY A 235 -2.87 -13.97 -11.06
N HIS A 236 -2.47 -13.18 -12.06
CA HIS A 236 -1.07 -13.16 -12.53
C HIS A 236 -0.11 -12.63 -11.46
N GLU A 237 -0.48 -11.56 -10.76
CA GLU A 237 0.31 -11.01 -9.66
C GLU A 237 0.51 -12.03 -8.55
N VAL A 238 -0.58 -12.62 -8.03
CA VAL A 238 -0.50 -13.60 -6.94
C VAL A 238 0.37 -14.80 -7.32
N ARG A 239 0.25 -15.32 -8.54
CA ARG A 239 1.08 -16.44 -9.02
C ARG A 239 2.56 -16.09 -9.15
N ALA A 240 2.87 -14.84 -9.49
CA ALA A 240 4.25 -14.36 -9.62
C ALA A 240 4.88 -14.07 -8.24
N ALA A 241 4.10 -13.52 -7.31
CA ALA A 241 4.61 -12.98 -6.04
C ALA A 241 4.54 -13.99 -4.88
N MET A 242 3.58 -14.93 -4.93
CA MET A 242 3.33 -15.87 -3.83
C MET A 242 3.80 -17.28 -4.18
N PRO A 243 4.79 -17.86 -3.44
CA PRO A 243 5.08 -19.28 -3.53
C PRO A 243 3.87 -20.13 -3.14
N SER A 244 3.67 -21.26 -3.82
CA SER A 244 2.55 -22.17 -3.55
C SER A 244 2.48 -22.61 -2.07
N GLY A 245 1.26 -22.66 -1.52
CA GLY A 245 1.00 -23.06 -0.14
C GLY A 245 1.40 -22.04 0.92
N ARG A 246 1.77 -20.82 0.55
CA ARG A 246 2.14 -19.77 1.50
C ARG A 246 0.92 -19.13 2.16
N HIS A 247 1.13 -18.74 3.41
CA HIS A 247 0.22 -17.85 4.14
C HIS A 247 0.61 -16.40 3.89
N VAL A 248 -0.39 -15.51 3.69
CA VAL A 248 -0.21 -14.10 3.36
C VAL A 248 -1.00 -13.24 4.35
N HIS A 249 -0.37 -12.23 4.92
CA HIS A 249 -1.04 -11.19 5.69
C HIS A 249 -1.46 -10.06 4.74
N LEU A 250 -2.76 -9.80 4.64
CA LEU A 250 -3.34 -8.77 3.76
C LEU A 250 -3.67 -7.52 4.55
N VAL A 251 -3.11 -6.39 4.16
CA VAL A 251 -3.33 -5.07 4.78
C VAL A 251 -3.77 -4.08 3.71
N GLY A 252 -4.81 -3.31 3.98
CA GLY A 252 -5.28 -2.26 3.08
C GLY A 252 -6.79 -2.12 3.00
N ALA A 253 -7.29 -1.54 1.91
CA ALA A 253 -8.71 -1.33 1.72
C ALA A 253 -9.48 -2.66 1.68
N ALA A 254 -10.52 -2.79 2.49
CA ALA A 254 -11.26 -4.03 2.70
C ALA A 254 -11.72 -4.71 1.39
N HIS A 255 -12.21 -3.91 0.43
CA HIS A 255 -12.66 -4.43 -0.85
C HIS A 255 -11.53 -5.05 -1.69
N LEU A 256 -10.32 -4.45 -1.68
CA LEU A 256 -9.16 -4.99 -2.38
C LEU A 256 -8.63 -6.24 -1.65
N CYS A 257 -8.52 -6.18 -0.33
CA CYS A 257 -8.08 -7.33 0.46
C CYS A 257 -9.00 -8.55 0.27
N SER A 258 -10.31 -8.34 0.15
CA SER A 258 -11.27 -9.41 -0.17
C SER A 258 -10.98 -10.06 -1.52
N LEU A 259 -10.70 -9.28 -2.57
CA LEU A 259 -10.37 -9.80 -3.91
C LEU A 259 -9.04 -10.54 -3.91
N TYR A 260 -8.02 -9.98 -3.28
CA TYR A 260 -6.71 -10.63 -3.16
C TYR A 260 -6.81 -11.94 -2.35
N GLY A 261 -7.58 -11.95 -1.25
CA GLY A 261 -7.82 -13.15 -0.46
C GLY A 261 -8.39 -14.30 -1.30
N GLN A 262 -9.44 -14.02 -2.08
CA GLN A 262 -10.05 -14.99 -2.99
C GLN A 262 -9.09 -15.48 -4.07
N ALA A 263 -8.26 -14.58 -4.62
CA ALA A 263 -7.23 -14.95 -5.59
C ALA A 263 -6.15 -15.83 -4.96
N ILE A 264 -5.70 -15.50 -3.74
CA ILE A 264 -4.72 -16.29 -2.97
C ILE A 264 -5.24 -17.71 -2.72
N GLU A 265 -6.48 -17.86 -2.25
CA GLU A 265 -7.10 -19.18 -2.05
C GLU A 265 -7.22 -19.96 -3.35
N THR A 266 -7.67 -19.31 -4.43
CA THR A 266 -7.75 -19.90 -5.77
C THR A 266 -6.38 -20.36 -6.29
N CYS A 267 -5.31 -19.67 -5.89
CA CYS A 267 -3.93 -20.02 -6.22
C CYS A 267 -3.28 -21.02 -5.22
N GLY A 268 -4.06 -21.56 -4.27
CA GLY A 268 -3.60 -22.59 -3.33
C GLY A 268 -2.85 -22.05 -2.11
N GLY A 269 -2.96 -20.77 -1.81
CA GLY A 269 -2.46 -20.13 -0.58
C GLY A 269 -3.55 -20.02 0.49
N SER A 270 -3.19 -19.36 1.59
CA SER A 270 -4.12 -18.94 2.65
C SER A 270 -3.79 -17.50 3.08
N PHE A 271 -4.72 -16.84 3.76
CA PHE A 271 -4.50 -15.46 4.16
C PHE A 271 -5.13 -15.13 5.52
N THR A 272 -4.63 -14.04 6.12
CA THR A 272 -5.28 -13.34 7.23
C THR A 272 -5.55 -11.91 6.79
N LEU A 273 -6.75 -11.42 7.04
CA LEU A 273 -7.06 -10.00 6.91
C LEU A 273 -6.60 -9.28 8.17
N GLU A 274 -5.79 -8.26 7.98
CA GLU A 274 -5.23 -7.47 9.06
C GLU A 274 -5.95 -6.12 9.17
N ASP A 275 -5.81 -5.50 10.33
CA ASP A 275 -6.37 -4.19 10.61
C ASP A 275 -5.72 -3.11 9.71
N GLN A 276 -6.55 -2.15 9.26
CA GLN A 276 -6.13 -1.02 8.44
C GLN A 276 -5.25 0.01 9.18
N ASP A 277 -5.11 -0.11 10.50
CA ASP A 277 -4.30 0.80 11.33
C ASP A 277 -2.79 0.41 11.36
N ALA A 278 -2.34 -0.47 10.47
CA ALA A 278 -0.95 -0.91 10.39
C ALA A 278 0.04 0.26 10.30
N ALA A 279 -0.28 1.32 9.52
CA ALA A 279 0.55 2.51 9.44
C ALA A 279 0.69 3.21 10.81
N ALA A 280 -0.40 3.35 11.56
CA ALA A 280 -0.37 3.95 12.89
C ALA A 280 0.46 3.12 13.86
N ARG A 281 0.27 1.78 13.87
CA ARG A 281 1.08 0.87 14.70
C ARG A 281 2.57 0.96 14.37
N GLY A 282 2.91 1.01 13.08
CA GLY A 282 4.30 1.17 12.63
C GLY A 282 4.90 2.48 13.09
N LEU A 283 4.17 3.60 12.94
CA LEU A 283 4.60 4.91 13.44
C LEU A 283 4.76 4.92 14.97
N VAL A 284 3.86 4.26 15.72
CA VAL A 284 4.01 4.10 17.19
C VAL A 284 5.27 3.31 17.53
N ALA A 285 5.52 2.20 16.84
CA ALA A 285 6.69 1.36 17.09
C ALA A 285 8.00 2.10 16.81
N ILE A 286 8.05 2.92 15.76
CA ILE A 286 9.18 3.79 15.43
C ILE A 286 9.31 4.89 16.49
N ALA A 287 8.22 5.59 16.83
CA ALA A 287 8.20 6.71 17.76
C ALA A 287 8.70 6.35 19.17
N ARG A 288 8.41 5.12 19.64
CA ARG A 288 8.91 4.60 20.93
C ARG A 288 10.44 4.49 21.02
N ARG A 289 11.14 4.56 19.88
CA ARG A 289 12.61 4.53 19.81
C ARG A 289 13.22 5.91 19.59
N LEU A 290 12.41 6.92 19.33
CA LEU A 290 12.90 8.28 19.08
C LEU A 290 13.21 9.02 20.38
N SER A 291 14.29 9.79 20.34
CA SER A 291 14.57 10.80 21.35
C SER A 291 13.94 12.12 20.90
N TRP A 292 12.72 12.37 21.37
CA TRP A 292 12.04 13.63 21.12
C TRP A 292 12.70 14.77 21.91
N THR A 293 12.90 15.93 21.29
CA THR A 293 13.47 17.13 21.93
C THR A 293 12.39 18.06 22.47
#